data_b4ed20d851a14fbde937837fb9970e6b
#
_entry.id   b4ed20d851a14fbde937837fb9970e6b
#
_cell.length_a   1.000
_cell.length_b   1.000
_cell.length_c   1.000
_cell.angle_alpha   90.00
_cell.angle_beta   90.00
_cell.angle_gamma   90.00
#
_symmetry.space_group_name_H-M   'P 1'
#
loop_
_entity.id
_entity.type
_entity.pdbx_description
1 polymer ?
#
loop_
_entity_poly.entity_id
_entity_poly.type
_entity_poly.pdbx_seq_one_letter_code
_entity_poly.pdbx_strand_id
1 'polypeptide(L)'
;MLERAMQVIAKRRYLLVLGALFSVSAFGNTINLVIKYQHDQVLPNAVVEINHLPSSKTTGNLPTAVMDQVDKQFSPQLLIVHQGQYVNFPNSDNIRHHVYSFSKAKPFQLKLYSGQPEDPIKFDNQGVVVLGCNIHDSMVGYIYVANSNHVYTSNEQGQIKLQVDSFPVQASVWHSLQTATLDNKKMFDIKSTSPVSITINTSTPAPRNTFGSQFREGNGQ
;
A
#
# COMPACT_ATOMS: atom_id res chain seq x y z
N MET A 1 16.52 92.94 4.02
CA MET A 1 17.70 92.18 3.64
C MET A 1 17.30 90.76 3.68
N LEU A 2 17.26 90.12 2.45
CA LEU A 2 16.74 88.76 2.20
C LEU A 2 17.86 87.76 2.40
N GLU A 3 17.68 86.83 3.32
CA GLU A 3 18.50 85.62 3.31
C GLU A 3 17.72 84.47 2.65
N ARG A 4 18.29 83.99 1.55
CA ARG A 4 17.77 82.81 0.80
C ARG A 4 18.25 81.55 1.47
N ALA A 5 17.31 80.77 2.02
CA ALA A 5 17.56 79.40 2.44
C ALA A 5 17.54 78.48 1.22
N MET A 6 18.69 77.91 0.89
CA MET A 6 18.80 76.84 -0.16
C MET A 6 18.40 75.51 0.49
N GLN A 7 17.27 74.96 0.05
CA GLN A 7 16.89 73.57 0.36
C GLN A 7 17.63 72.62 -0.54
N VAL A 8 18.51 71.83 0.03
CA VAL A 8 19.15 70.69 -0.63
C VAL A 8 18.21 69.49 -0.56
N ILE A 9 17.59 69.19 -1.67
CA ILE A 9 16.77 67.94 -1.79
C ILE A 9 17.70 66.80 -2.08
N ALA A 10 17.98 65.98 -1.05
CA ALA A 10 18.67 64.70 -1.18
C ALA A 10 17.75 63.66 -1.85
N LYS A 11 17.98 63.39 -3.12
CA LYS A 11 17.31 62.28 -3.86
C LYS A 11 17.85 60.95 -3.34
N ARG A 12 17.14 60.29 -2.44
CA ARG A 12 17.39 58.93 -2.02
C ARG A 12 16.95 57.95 -3.15
N ARG A 13 17.89 57.45 -3.89
CA ARG A 13 17.67 56.39 -4.89
C ARG A 13 17.43 55.09 -4.13
N TYR A 14 16.18 54.62 -4.05
CA TYR A 14 15.86 53.25 -3.63
C TYR A 14 16.22 52.30 -4.77
N LEU A 15 17.27 51.51 -4.58
CA LEU A 15 17.63 50.41 -5.43
C LEU A 15 16.68 49.25 -5.10
N LEU A 16 15.62 49.04 -5.88
CA LEU A 16 14.78 47.87 -5.82
C LEU A 16 15.57 46.67 -6.34
N VAL A 17 16.16 45.90 -5.44
CA VAL A 17 16.72 44.59 -5.79
C VAL A 17 15.54 43.63 -5.99
N LEU A 18 15.18 43.40 -7.23
CA LEU A 18 14.22 42.40 -7.65
C LEU A 18 14.88 41.02 -7.48
N GLY A 19 14.72 40.42 -6.30
CA GLY A 19 15.16 39.04 -6.04
C GLY A 19 14.30 38.08 -6.86
N ALA A 20 14.86 37.59 -7.98
CA ALA A 20 14.24 36.49 -8.73
C ALA A 20 14.26 35.25 -7.83
N LEU A 21 13.10 34.89 -7.30
CA LEU A 21 12.87 33.59 -6.63
C LEU A 21 12.94 32.51 -7.72
N PHE A 22 14.12 31.94 -7.92
CA PHE A 22 14.24 30.70 -8.67
C PHE A 22 13.59 29.58 -7.84
N SER A 23 12.36 29.22 -8.19
CA SER A 23 11.74 28.00 -7.72
C SER A 23 12.53 26.83 -8.32
N VAL A 24 13.43 26.26 -7.55
CA VAL A 24 14.07 24.97 -7.88
C VAL A 24 12.99 23.92 -7.74
N SER A 25 12.44 23.49 -8.87
CA SER A 25 11.61 22.28 -8.90
C SER A 25 12.51 21.11 -8.54
N ALA A 26 12.38 20.57 -7.34
CA ALA A 26 13.04 19.35 -6.95
C ALA A 26 12.43 18.22 -7.79
N PHE A 27 13.09 17.84 -8.88
CA PHE A 27 12.74 16.63 -9.62
C PHE A 27 13.22 15.44 -8.80
N GLY A 28 12.30 14.74 -8.15
CA GLY A 28 12.61 13.47 -7.49
C GLY A 28 13.20 12.47 -8.49
N ASN A 29 14.15 11.66 -8.03
CA ASN A 29 14.76 10.61 -8.85
C ASN A 29 13.74 9.53 -9.16
N THR A 30 13.51 9.24 -10.44
CA THR A 30 12.64 8.15 -10.88
C THR A 30 13.42 6.85 -10.94
N ILE A 31 12.87 5.79 -10.35
CA ILE A 31 13.45 4.45 -10.31
C ILE A 31 12.47 3.48 -10.93
N ASN A 32 12.97 2.58 -11.78
CA ASN A 32 12.20 1.48 -12.33
C ASN A 32 12.58 0.18 -11.60
N LEU A 33 11.62 -0.42 -10.90
CA LEU A 33 11.76 -1.73 -10.29
C LEU A 33 11.06 -2.77 -11.16
N VAL A 34 11.60 -3.99 -11.19
CA VAL A 34 10.92 -5.17 -11.71
C VAL A 34 10.90 -6.23 -10.62
N ILE A 35 9.71 -6.63 -10.22
CA ILE A 35 9.53 -7.70 -9.23
C ILE A 35 9.32 -9.01 -9.98
N LYS A 36 10.07 -10.01 -9.55
CA LYS A 36 10.08 -11.34 -10.16
C LYS A 36 9.86 -12.42 -9.10
N TYR A 37 9.48 -13.60 -9.55
CA TYR A 37 9.55 -14.81 -8.75
C TYR A 37 10.49 -15.83 -9.40
N GLN A 38 10.45 -17.11 -8.99
CA GLN A 38 11.36 -18.16 -9.49
C GLN A 38 11.40 -18.18 -11.02
N HIS A 39 12.54 -18.55 -11.60
CA HIS A 39 12.78 -18.67 -13.04
C HIS A 39 12.59 -17.34 -13.80
N ASP A 40 12.90 -16.20 -13.16
CA ASP A 40 12.83 -14.87 -13.77
C ASP A 40 11.43 -14.44 -14.26
N GLN A 41 10.38 -15.14 -13.82
CA GLN A 41 9.02 -14.77 -14.16
C GLN A 41 8.61 -13.49 -13.44
N VAL A 42 7.89 -12.62 -14.12
CA VAL A 42 7.39 -11.35 -13.54
C VAL A 42 6.30 -11.59 -12.50
N LEU A 43 6.29 -10.82 -11.44
CA LEU A 43 5.37 -10.97 -10.32
C LEU A 43 4.44 -9.75 -10.21
N PRO A 44 3.20 -9.82 -10.69
CA PRO A 44 2.20 -8.77 -10.50
C PRO A 44 1.71 -8.73 -9.05
N ASN A 45 1.10 -7.60 -8.64
CA ASN A 45 0.51 -7.38 -7.31
C ASN A 45 1.49 -7.50 -6.13
N ALA A 46 2.80 -7.42 -6.38
CA ALA A 46 3.77 -7.30 -5.31
C ALA A 46 3.74 -5.88 -4.71
N VAL A 47 3.69 -5.77 -3.40
CA VAL A 47 3.67 -4.49 -2.68
C VAL A 47 5.10 -4.10 -2.34
N VAL A 48 5.51 -2.89 -2.74
CA VAL A 48 6.79 -2.27 -2.36
C VAL A 48 6.51 -1.06 -1.51
N GLU A 49 7.12 -1.00 -0.33
CA GLU A 49 7.00 0.13 0.60
C GLU A 49 8.38 0.72 0.89
N ILE A 50 8.52 2.04 0.83
CA ILE A 50 9.73 2.76 1.20
C ILE A 50 9.68 3.07 2.70
N ASN A 51 10.67 2.57 3.47
CA ASN A 51 10.58 2.49 4.92
C ASN A 51 11.09 3.73 5.68
N HIS A 52 11.96 4.55 5.09
CA HIS A 52 12.66 5.63 5.80
C HIS A 52 12.42 7.04 5.26
N LEU A 53 11.48 7.22 4.36
CA LEU A 53 11.02 8.59 4.11
C LEU A 53 10.21 9.02 5.34
N PRO A 54 10.45 10.24 5.86
CA PRO A 54 9.64 10.72 6.97
C PRO A 54 8.19 10.59 6.53
N SER A 55 7.49 9.69 7.21
CA SER A 55 6.06 9.63 7.11
C SER A 55 5.60 11.01 7.55
N SER A 56 5.28 11.89 6.61
CA SER A 56 4.35 12.93 6.94
C SER A 56 3.14 12.12 7.41
N LYS A 57 2.94 12.03 8.72
CA LYS A 57 1.71 11.45 9.26
C LYS A 57 0.63 12.05 8.41
N THR A 58 -0.08 11.22 7.66
CA THR A 58 -1.23 11.70 6.90
C THR A 58 -2.19 12.22 7.97
N THR A 59 -2.02 13.50 8.32
CA THR A 59 -2.76 14.19 9.39
C THR A 59 -4.16 14.57 8.92
N GLY A 60 -4.62 14.00 7.81
CA GLY A 60 -5.99 14.13 7.32
C GLY A 60 -6.80 12.87 7.57
N ASN A 61 -8.11 13.03 7.75
CA ASN A 61 -9.04 11.91 7.69
C ASN A 61 -8.95 11.28 6.29
N LEU A 62 -8.23 10.17 6.18
CA LEU A 62 -8.25 9.36 4.96
C LEU A 62 -9.69 8.86 4.74
N PRO A 63 -10.17 8.84 3.51
CA PRO A 63 -11.48 8.27 3.23
C PRO A 63 -11.51 6.80 3.68
N THR A 64 -12.67 6.36 4.16
CA THR A 64 -12.86 4.94 4.47
C THR A 64 -12.67 4.11 3.21
N ALA A 65 -11.76 3.16 3.27
CA ALA A 65 -11.53 2.21 2.18
C ALA A 65 -12.61 1.12 2.18
N VAL A 66 -12.75 0.41 1.08
CA VAL A 66 -13.77 -0.62 0.91
C VAL A 66 -13.13 -1.95 0.50
N MET A 67 -13.49 -3.01 1.21
CA MET A 67 -13.20 -4.41 0.91
C MET A 67 -14.55 -5.12 0.77
N ASP A 68 -15.08 -5.18 -0.43
CA ASP A 68 -16.38 -5.78 -0.71
C ASP A 68 -16.30 -7.32 -0.77
N GLN A 69 -17.43 -7.95 -0.74
CA GLN A 69 -17.62 -9.39 -0.90
C GLN A 69 -18.54 -9.63 -2.10
N VAL A 70 -17.95 -10.10 -3.18
CA VAL A 70 -18.60 -10.30 -4.48
C VAL A 70 -18.23 -11.67 -5.03
N ASP A 71 -19.18 -12.43 -5.49
CA ASP A 71 -18.99 -13.77 -6.07
C ASP A 71 -18.16 -14.70 -5.16
N LYS A 72 -18.41 -14.65 -3.83
CA LYS A 72 -17.70 -15.41 -2.81
C LYS A 72 -16.20 -15.13 -2.77
N GLN A 73 -15.81 -13.89 -3.06
CA GLN A 73 -14.43 -13.42 -3.01
C GLN A 73 -14.39 -12.04 -2.33
N PHE A 74 -13.24 -11.71 -1.72
CA PHE A 74 -12.95 -10.34 -1.31
C PHE A 74 -12.55 -9.51 -2.54
N SER A 75 -13.13 -8.34 -2.69
CA SER A 75 -12.91 -7.42 -3.82
C SER A 75 -12.56 -6.01 -3.32
N PRO A 76 -11.33 -5.52 -3.59
CA PRO A 76 -10.21 -6.19 -4.27
C PRO A 76 -9.64 -7.35 -3.43
N GLN A 77 -8.93 -8.30 -4.05
CA GLN A 77 -8.28 -9.39 -3.32
C GLN A 77 -7.14 -8.89 -2.41
N LEU A 78 -6.47 -7.82 -2.81
CA LEU A 78 -5.46 -7.07 -2.03
C LEU A 78 -5.89 -5.62 -1.93
N LEU A 79 -6.10 -5.14 -0.72
CA LEU A 79 -6.37 -3.75 -0.40
C LEU A 79 -5.17 -3.15 0.32
N ILE A 80 -4.69 -2.00 -0.14
CA ILE A 80 -3.67 -1.23 0.57
C ILE A 80 -4.34 -0.10 1.34
N VAL A 81 -4.04 -0.01 2.63
CA VAL A 81 -4.51 1.06 3.51
C VAL A 81 -3.35 1.63 4.31
N HIS A 82 -3.51 2.82 4.85
CA HIS A 82 -2.53 3.42 5.75
C HIS A 82 -2.88 3.17 7.21
N GLN A 83 -1.88 3.17 8.06
CA GLN A 83 -2.07 3.04 9.51
C GLN A 83 -3.08 4.10 10.02
N GLY A 84 -4.08 3.64 10.76
CA GLY A 84 -5.17 4.47 11.28
C GLY A 84 -6.36 4.65 10.35
N GLN A 85 -6.30 4.16 9.10
CA GLN A 85 -7.40 4.24 8.14
C GLN A 85 -8.51 3.24 8.50
N TYR A 86 -9.74 3.62 8.17
CA TYR A 86 -10.92 2.76 8.31
C TYR A 86 -11.19 1.97 7.04
N VAL A 87 -11.70 0.75 7.19
CA VAL A 87 -12.14 -0.12 6.10
C VAL A 87 -13.58 -0.55 6.37
N ASN A 88 -14.43 -0.37 5.37
CA ASN A 88 -15.78 -0.90 5.35
C ASN A 88 -15.79 -2.24 4.59
N PHE A 89 -16.65 -3.18 5.04
CA PHE A 89 -16.75 -4.53 4.49
C PHE A 89 -18.18 -4.79 4.00
N PRO A 90 -18.65 -4.15 2.92
CA PRO A 90 -19.96 -4.47 2.37
C PRO A 90 -20.01 -5.93 1.91
N ASN A 91 -21.20 -6.50 1.88
CA ASN A 91 -21.47 -7.79 1.30
C ASN A 91 -22.49 -7.62 0.17
N SER A 92 -21.98 -7.54 -1.06
CA SER A 92 -22.77 -7.36 -2.28
C SER A 92 -23.28 -8.69 -2.85
N ASP A 93 -22.96 -9.83 -2.23
CA ASP A 93 -23.53 -11.12 -2.57
C ASP A 93 -24.97 -11.26 -2.06
N ASN A 94 -25.71 -12.18 -2.65
CA ASN A 94 -27.06 -12.56 -2.22
C ASN A 94 -27.10 -13.58 -1.07
N ILE A 95 -25.95 -13.92 -0.51
CA ILE A 95 -25.76 -14.84 0.63
C ILE A 95 -25.01 -14.12 1.75
N ARG A 96 -25.18 -14.62 2.96
CA ARG A 96 -24.45 -14.08 4.11
C ARG A 96 -23.00 -14.52 4.10
N HIS A 97 -22.10 -13.65 4.53
CA HIS A 97 -20.69 -13.95 4.74
C HIS A 97 -20.27 -13.64 6.17
N HIS A 98 -19.16 -14.24 6.56
CA HIS A 98 -18.48 -14.01 7.81
C HIS A 98 -17.06 -13.51 7.49
N VAL A 99 -16.66 -12.35 7.98
CA VAL A 99 -15.31 -11.82 7.77
C VAL A 99 -14.54 -11.93 9.08
N TYR A 100 -13.39 -12.56 9.05
CA TYR A 100 -12.52 -12.63 10.21
C TYR A 100 -11.04 -12.49 9.84
N SER A 101 -10.24 -12.12 10.82
CA SER A 101 -8.78 -12.15 10.77
C SER A 101 -8.21 -12.54 12.13
N PHE A 102 -7.18 -13.39 12.11
CA PHE A 102 -6.34 -13.71 13.26
C PHE A 102 -4.94 -13.09 13.15
N SER A 103 -4.71 -12.28 12.12
CA SER A 103 -3.41 -11.61 11.90
C SER A 103 -3.09 -10.69 13.08
N LYS A 104 -1.82 -10.70 13.50
CA LYS A 104 -1.33 -9.90 14.63
C LYS A 104 -1.61 -8.40 14.47
N ALA A 105 -1.51 -7.90 13.23
CA ALA A 105 -1.74 -6.48 12.92
C ALA A 105 -3.19 -6.05 13.22
N LYS A 106 -4.19 -6.92 12.96
CA LYS A 106 -5.59 -6.64 13.25
C LYS A 106 -6.39 -7.95 13.40
N PRO A 107 -6.52 -8.51 14.61
CA PRO A 107 -7.50 -9.57 14.86
C PRO A 107 -8.90 -8.96 14.98
N PHE A 108 -9.88 -9.52 14.25
CA PHE A 108 -11.29 -9.11 14.34
C PHE A 108 -12.22 -10.15 13.75
N GLN A 109 -13.51 -9.99 14.01
CA GLN A 109 -14.57 -10.86 13.51
C GLN A 109 -15.84 -10.05 13.27
N LEU A 110 -16.38 -10.11 12.04
CA LEU A 110 -17.74 -9.69 11.69
C LEU A 110 -18.58 -10.97 11.56
N LYS A 111 -19.54 -11.15 12.44
CA LYS A 111 -20.42 -12.32 12.42
C LYS A 111 -21.27 -12.30 11.14
N LEU A 112 -21.79 -13.44 10.78
CA LEU A 112 -22.56 -13.70 9.55
C LEU A 112 -23.58 -12.60 9.23
N TYR A 113 -23.35 -11.85 8.13
CA TYR A 113 -24.20 -10.72 7.71
C TYR A 113 -24.40 -10.67 6.19
N SER A 114 -25.37 -9.87 5.75
CA SER A 114 -25.61 -9.46 4.36
C SER A 114 -25.70 -7.94 4.29
N GLY A 115 -25.39 -7.33 3.16
CA GLY A 115 -25.44 -5.89 2.98
C GLY A 115 -24.27 -5.17 3.69
N GLN A 116 -24.58 -4.11 4.44
CA GLN A 116 -23.55 -3.29 5.11
C GLN A 116 -23.39 -3.69 6.58
N PRO A 117 -22.17 -3.81 7.11
CA PRO A 117 -21.95 -3.89 8.56
C PRO A 117 -22.24 -2.53 9.22
N GLU A 118 -22.50 -2.52 10.52
CA GLU A 118 -22.86 -1.29 11.25
C GLU A 118 -21.75 -0.25 11.24
N ASP A 119 -20.50 -0.70 11.50
CA ASP A 119 -19.35 0.19 11.63
C ASP A 119 -18.14 -0.26 10.79
N PRO A 120 -17.38 0.68 10.20
CA PRO A 120 -16.11 0.38 9.58
C PRO A 120 -15.05 0.03 10.62
N ILE A 121 -14.10 -0.82 10.26
CA ILE A 121 -13.02 -1.28 11.12
C ILE A 121 -11.78 -0.41 10.92
N LYS A 122 -11.20 0.09 12.02
CA LYS A 122 -9.96 0.86 12.01
C LYS A 122 -8.74 -0.04 12.04
N PHE A 123 -7.73 0.25 11.20
CA PHE A 123 -6.48 -0.50 11.09
C PHE A 123 -5.31 0.28 11.72
N ASP A 124 -5.15 0.17 13.03
CA ASP A 124 -4.20 0.99 13.80
C ASP A 124 -2.75 0.50 13.75
N ASN A 125 -2.50 -0.76 13.41
CA ASN A 125 -1.16 -1.34 13.37
C ASN A 125 -0.75 -1.67 11.95
N GLN A 126 0.50 -1.28 11.58
CA GLN A 126 1.11 -1.68 10.31
C GLN A 126 1.27 -3.20 10.23
N GLY A 127 1.23 -3.74 9.03
CA GLY A 127 1.44 -5.17 8.77
C GLY A 127 0.47 -5.73 7.74
N VAL A 128 0.46 -7.05 7.63
CA VAL A 128 -0.44 -7.75 6.72
C VAL A 128 -1.57 -8.38 7.50
N VAL A 129 -2.78 -8.17 7.04
CA VAL A 129 -4.00 -8.75 7.60
C VAL A 129 -4.59 -9.71 6.58
N VAL A 130 -4.65 -10.98 6.94
CA VAL A 130 -5.28 -12.03 6.12
C VAL A 130 -6.74 -12.13 6.54
N LEU A 131 -7.61 -12.01 5.56
CA LEU A 131 -9.06 -12.15 5.72
C LEU A 131 -9.50 -13.55 5.33
N GLY A 132 -10.43 -14.10 6.07
CA GLY A 132 -11.09 -15.37 5.76
C GLY A 132 -12.60 -15.30 5.95
N CYS A 133 -13.29 -16.29 5.36
CA CYS A 133 -14.71 -16.52 5.55
C CYS A 133 -14.93 -17.96 6.06
N ASN A 134 -15.70 -18.13 7.15
CA ASN A 134 -15.92 -19.46 7.75
C ASN A 134 -16.75 -20.42 6.89
N ILE A 135 -17.55 -19.90 5.97
CA ILE A 135 -18.47 -20.72 5.18
C ILE A 135 -17.98 -20.96 3.74
N HIS A 136 -16.86 -20.33 3.35
CA HIS A 136 -16.22 -20.51 2.05
C HIS A 136 -14.70 -20.55 2.22
N ASP A 137 -14.12 -21.73 2.34
CA ASP A 137 -12.68 -21.92 2.62
C ASP A 137 -11.76 -21.25 1.58
N SER A 138 -12.22 -21.09 0.34
CA SER A 138 -11.48 -20.42 -0.72
C SER A 138 -11.56 -18.89 -0.71
N MET A 139 -12.40 -18.31 0.16
CA MET A 139 -12.61 -16.88 0.26
C MET A 139 -11.52 -16.27 1.16
N VAL A 140 -10.40 -15.91 0.56
CA VAL A 140 -9.24 -15.30 1.21
C VAL A 140 -8.94 -13.95 0.57
N GLY A 141 -8.68 -12.95 1.39
CA GLY A 141 -8.25 -11.60 0.97
C GLY A 141 -7.12 -11.08 1.85
N TYR A 142 -6.53 -9.97 1.43
CA TYR A 142 -5.39 -9.38 2.12
C TYR A 142 -5.58 -7.87 2.27
N ILE A 143 -5.29 -7.35 3.47
CA ILE A 143 -5.13 -5.92 3.68
C ILE A 143 -3.69 -5.66 4.07
N TYR A 144 -2.99 -4.88 3.27
CA TYR A 144 -1.65 -4.40 3.57
C TYR A 144 -1.78 -3.04 4.25
N VAL A 145 -1.46 -2.99 5.55
CA VAL A 145 -1.48 -1.75 6.33
C VAL A 145 -0.10 -1.11 6.26
N ALA A 146 0.03 -0.10 5.41
CA ALA A 146 1.27 0.62 5.19
C ALA A 146 1.59 1.59 6.33
N ASN A 147 2.88 1.70 6.66
CA ASN A 147 3.41 2.69 7.60
C ASN A 147 3.86 3.97 6.89
N SER A 148 4.18 3.87 5.61
CA SER A 148 4.67 4.95 4.76
C SER A 148 3.61 5.38 3.75
N ASN A 149 3.65 6.64 3.30
CA ASN A 149 2.83 7.13 2.20
C ASN A 149 3.40 6.70 0.83
N HIS A 150 4.60 6.13 0.80
CA HIS A 150 5.30 5.68 -0.40
C HIS A 150 5.15 4.16 -0.54
N VAL A 151 3.97 3.72 -0.89
CA VAL A 151 3.62 2.32 -1.15
C VAL A 151 3.14 2.16 -2.57
N TYR A 152 3.63 1.14 -3.24
CA TYR A 152 3.43 0.89 -4.68
C TYR A 152 3.09 -0.57 -4.91
N THR A 153 2.35 -0.85 -6.00
CA THR A 153 2.02 -2.21 -6.40
C THR A 153 2.56 -2.48 -7.81
N SER A 154 3.15 -3.65 -8.02
CA SER A 154 3.62 -4.03 -9.35
C SER A 154 2.45 -4.31 -10.29
N ASN A 155 2.61 -3.87 -11.56
CA ASN A 155 1.66 -4.11 -12.63
C ASN A 155 1.76 -5.55 -13.17
N GLU A 156 1.00 -5.88 -14.21
CA GLU A 156 0.98 -7.19 -14.86
C GLU A 156 2.36 -7.63 -15.42
N GLN A 157 3.25 -6.68 -15.68
CA GLN A 157 4.62 -6.92 -16.11
C GLN A 157 5.61 -6.94 -14.93
N GLY A 158 5.13 -6.97 -13.68
CA GLY A 158 5.93 -6.92 -12.48
C GLY A 158 6.63 -5.58 -12.25
N GLN A 159 6.27 -4.54 -12.96
CA GLN A 159 6.96 -3.24 -12.95
C GLN A 159 6.36 -2.30 -11.91
N ILE A 160 7.24 -1.54 -11.28
CA ILE A 160 6.93 -0.40 -10.42
C ILE A 160 7.79 0.78 -10.83
N LYS A 161 7.15 1.94 -10.98
CA LYS A 161 7.84 3.22 -11.14
C LYS A 161 7.64 4.02 -9.87
N LEU A 162 8.71 4.30 -9.17
CA LEU A 162 8.68 5.06 -7.92
C LEU A 162 9.57 6.30 -7.99
N GLN A 163 9.35 7.24 -7.10
CA GLN A 163 10.14 8.46 -6.98
C GLN A 163 10.73 8.57 -5.59
N VAL A 164 12.00 8.99 -5.52
CA VAL A 164 12.71 9.25 -4.27
C VAL A 164 13.53 10.53 -4.40
N ASP A 165 13.67 11.23 -3.29
CA ASP A 165 14.39 12.51 -3.28
C ASP A 165 15.91 12.33 -3.17
N SER A 166 16.36 11.24 -2.53
CA SER A 166 17.77 10.98 -2.26
C SER A 166 18.08 9.50 -2.14
N PHE A 167 19.37 9.13 -2.17
CA PHE A 167 19.89 7.78 -1.99
C PHE A 167 20.88 7.72 -0.81
N PRO A 168 21.07 6.56 -0.17
CA PRO A 168 20.36 5.29 -0.36
C PRO A 168 18.96 5.33 0.25
N VAL A 169 18.05 4.51 -0.29
CA VAL A 169 16.69 4.35 0.23
C VAL A 169 16.48 2.88 0.60
N GLN A 170 16.01 2.62 1.80
CA GLN A 170 15.61 1.30 2.21
C GLN A 170 14.14 1.07 1.88
N ALA A 171 13.86 -0.05 1.21
CA ALA A 171 12.53 -0.48 0.85
C ALA A 171 12.26 -1.92 1.29
N SER A 172 11.00 -2.28 1.37
CA SER A 172 10.56 -3.65 1.58
C SER A 172 9.64 -4.09 0.46
N VAL A 173 9.66 -5.38 0.16
CA VAL A 173 8.72 -5.99 -0.78
C VAL A 173 8.00 -7.16 -0.13
N TRP A 174 6.72 -7.29 -0.46
CA TRP A 174 5.81 -8.31 0.03
C TRP A 174 4.91 -8.83 -1.09
N HIS A 175 4.53 -10.10 -1.01
CA HIS A 175 3.53 -10.70 -1.90
C HIS A 175 2.71 -11.76 -1.18
N SER A 176 1.41 -11.88 -1.50
CA SER A 176 0.49 -12.84 -0.86
C SER A 176 0.88 -14.31 -1.05
N LEU A 177 1.61 -14.62 -2.12
CA LEU A 177 2.10 -15.97 -2.44
C LEU A 177 3.54 -16.22 -1.96
N GLN A 178 4.17 -15.30 -1.24
CA GLN A 178 5.55 -15.51 -0.77
C GLN A 178 5.67 -16.76 0.11
N THR A 179 6.79 -17.49 -0.01
CA THR A 179 7.06 -18.68 0.82
C THR A 179 7.48 -18.33 2.24
N ALA A 180 7.98 -17.11 2.45
CA ALA A 180 8.19 -16.56 3.78
C ALA A 180 6.85 -16.34 4.48
N THR A 181 6.86 -16.29 5.81
CA THR A 181 5.64 -15.94 6.56
C THR A 181 5.11 -14.58 6.12
N LEU A 182 3.79 -14.40 6.14
CA LEU A 182 3.15 -13.18 5.62
C LEU A 182 3.54 -11.92 6.40
N ASP A 183 4.02 -12.06 7.63
CA ASP A 183 4.54 -10.95 8.43
C ASP A 183 5.95 -10.52 8.02
N ASN A 184 6.70 -11.36 7.28
CA ASN A 184 8.06 -11.08 6.86
C ASN A 184 8.09 -10.40 5.49
N LYS A 185 8.52 -9.15 5.46
CA LYS A 185 8.79 -8.40 4.24
C LYS A 185 10.27 -8.59 3.86
N LYS A 186 10.56 -8.81 2.58
CA LYS A 186 11.95 -8.84 2.11
C LYS A 186 12.47 -7.41 2.01
N MET A 187 13.52 -7.10 2.79
CA MET A 187 14.18 -5.79 2.77
C MET A 187 15.23 -5.72 1.65
N PHE A 188 15.37 -4.53 1.05
CA PHE A 188 16.42 -4.23 0.06
C PHE A 188 16.74 -2.73 0.03
N ASP A 189 17.95 -2.40 -0.47
CA ASP A 189 18.39 -1.02 -0.62
C ASP A 189 18.37 -0.59 -2.08
N ILE A 190 17.88 0.62 -2.32
CA ILE A 190 17.97 1.31 -3.61
C ILE A 190 19.08 2.35 -3.48
N LYS A 191 20.15 2.19 -4.27
CA LYS A 191 21.39 3.00 -4.12
C LYS A 191 21.58 4.03 -5.22
N SER A 192 20.83 3.92 -6.31
CA SER A 192 20.92 4.81 -7.47
C SER A 192 19.65 4.76 -8.32
N THR A 193 19.61 5.55 -9.39
CA THR A 193 18.52 5.51 -10.40
C THR A 193 18.58 4.31 -11.35
N SER A 194 19.61 3.46 -11.24
CA SER A 194 19.72 2.27 -12.09
C SER A 194 18.51 1.34 -11.90
N PRO A 195 18.01 0.68 -12.94
CA PRO A 195 16.94 -0.29 -12.83
C PRO A 195 17.29 -1.40 -11.83
N VAL A 196 16.34 -1.74 -10.96
CA VAL A 196 16.54 -2.76 -9.92
C VAL A 196 15.57 -3.93 -10.18
N SER A 197 16.09 -5.16 -10.13
CA SER A 197 15.29 -6.37 -10.17
C SER A 197 15.32 -7.07 -8.82
N ILE A 198 14.13 -7.37 -8.26
CA ILE A 198 13.98 -8.02 -6.97
C ILE A 198 13.23 -9.33 -7.16
N THR A 199 13.81 -10.43 -6.69
CA THR A 199 13.17 -11.75 -6.73
C THR A 199 12.58 -12.10 -5.37
N ILE A 200 11.32 -12.54 -5.33
CA ILE A 200 10.64 -13.14 -4.18
C ILE A 200 10.38 -14.61 -4.48
N ASN A 201 10.66 -15.47 -3.52
CA ASN A 201 10.25 -16.87 -3.63
C ASN A 201 8.75 -16.98 -3.33
N THR A 202 7.99 -17.54 -4.27
CA THR A 202 6.55 -17.75 -4.13
C THR A 202 6.19 -19.23 -4.10
N SER A 203 5.12 -19.55 -3.39
CA SER A 203 4.44 -20.84 -3.52
C SER A 203 3.49 -20.80 -4.70
N THR A 204 3.27 -21.93 -5.35
CA THR A 204 2.11 -22.09 -6.23
C THR A 204 0.87 -22.16 -5.33
N PRO A 205 -0.19 -21.36 -5.58
CA PRO A 205 -1.43 -21.51 -4.83
C PRO A 205 -1.92 -22.94 -4.92
N ALA A 206 -2.33 -23.53 -3.80
CA ALA A 206 -3.01 -24.82 -3.85
C ALA A 206 -4.23 -24.68 -4.78
N PRO A 207 -4.49 -25.67 -5.67
CA PRO A 207 -5.69 -25.64 -6.48
C PRO A 207 -6.92 -25.43 -5.57
N ARG A 208 -7.82 -24.52 -5.94
CA ARG A 208 -8.98 -24.12 -5.12
C ARG A 208 -9.94 -25.26 -4.76
N ASN A 209 -9.69 -26.48 -5.26
CA ASN A 209 -10.51 -27.68 -5.06
C ASN A 209 -9.81 -28.82 -4.31
N THR A 210 -8.73 -28.56 -3.56
CA THR A 210 -7.98 -29.63 -2.87
C THR A 210 -8.77 -30.34 -1.77
N PHE A 211 -9.84 -29.76 -1.26
CA PHE A 211 -10.72 -30.44 -0.30
C PHE A 211 -11.78 -31.34 -0.96
N GLY A 212 -12.19 -31.05 -2.21
CA GLY A 212 -13.23 -31.82 -2.90
C GLY A 212 -12.80 -33.22 -3.39
N SER A 213 -11.50 -33.51 -3.46
CA SER A 213 -10.99 -34.81 -3.89
C SER A 213 -10.72 -35.79 -2.73
N GLN A 214 -10.63 -35.31 -1.51
CA GLN A 214 -10.42 -36.17 -0.32
C GLN A 214 -11.73 -36.67 0.32
N PHE A 215 -12.87 -36.10 -0.03
CA PHE A 215 -14.20 -36.56 0.34
C PHE A 215 -14.86 -37.42 -0.76
N ARG A 216 -14.10 -38.18 -1.52
CA ARG A 216 -14.68 -39.27 -2.28
C ARG A 216 -14.93 -40.43 -1.34
N GLU A 217 -16.18 -40.50 -0.91
CA GLU A 217 -16.96 -41.67 -0.52
C GLU A 217 -16.14 -42.92 -0.22
N GLY A 218 -16.02 -43.23 1.09
CA GLY A 218 -15.91 -44.61 1.50
C GLY A 218 -17.20 -45.31 1.05
N ASN A 219 -17.16 -45.95 -0.13
CA ASN A 219 -18.21 -46.87 -0.52
C ASN A 219 -18.35 -47.92 0.55
N GLY A 220 -19.48 -47.85 1.22
CA GLY A 220 -19.92 -48.92 2.12
C GLY A 220 -19.94 -50.27 1.36
N GLN A 221 -19.30 -51.24 1.97
CA GLN A 221 -19.67 -52.64 1.91
C GLN A 221 -20.21 -53.06 3.24
#